data_f0faaf15d32391fba30b604cbf9fc25e
#
_entry.id   f0faaf15d32391fba30b604cbf9fc25e
#
_cell.length_a   1.000
_cell.length_b   1.000
_cell.length_c   1.000
_cell.angle_alpha   90.00
_cell.angle_beta   90.00
_cell.angle_gamma   90.00
#
_symmetry.space_group_name_H-M   'P 1'
#
loop_
_entity.id
_entity.type
_entity.pdbx_description
1 polymer ?
#
loop_
_entity_poly.entity_id
_entity_poly.type
_entity_poly.pdbx_seq_one_letter_code
_entity_poly.pdbx_strand_id
1 'polypeptide(L)'
;MSTDRDRERTRAAVLESAERLLTERGTRVSVAEVAADAGVSKSGLLHHFPSKDALLLAVAEHGLATFKAEVLRHVDLAENRPGKVLRAYVRTLCGGSPRAMAVFSPSTLWTGLTAVPGMGPITAADAEDWRVTFARDGLPEARSLVVRHAAEGLAAAAGMPPYLDERELAVARDALLALAEPDA
;
A
#
# COMPACT_ATOMS: atom_id res chain seq x y z
N MET A 1 -17.36 -13.40 -23.01
CA MET A 1 -15.97 -12.97 -22.71
C MET A 1 -15.74 -11.45 -22.81
N SER A 2 -16.52 -10.68 -23.57
CA SER A 2 -16.41 -9.21 -23.65
C SER A 2 -16.93 -8.51 -22.38
N THR A 3 -18.09 -8.92 -21.88
CA THR A 3 -18.82 -8.31 -20.75
C THR A 3 -18.03 -8.38 -19.42
N ASP A 4 -17.27 -9.41 -19.18
CA ASP A 4 -16.51 -9.58 -17.92
C ASP A 4 -15.28 -8.66 -17.91
N ARG A 5 -14.55 -8.57 -19.02
CA ARG A 5 -13.45 -7.62 -19.20
C ARG A 5 -13.90 -6.15 -19.08
N ASP A 6 -15.07 -5.82 -19.62
CA ASP A 6 -15.60 -4.46 -19.51
C ASP A 6 -16.02 -4.13 -18.08
N ARG A 7 -16.54 -5.13 -17.35
CA ARG A 7 -16.89 -4.99 -15.93
C ARG A 7 -15.65 -4.78 -15.07
N GLU A 8 -14.58 -5.56 -15.28
CA GLU A 8 -13.32 -5.40 -14.56
C GLU A 8 -12.64 -4.04 -14.86
N ARG A 9 -12.65 -3.62 -16.14
CA ARG A 9 -12.12 -2.31 -16.54
C ARG A 9 -12.87 -1.18 -15.85
N THR A 10 -14.21 -1.25 -15.82
CA THR A 10 -15.03 -0.25 -15.11
C THR A 10 -14.74 -0.24 -13.63
N ARG A 11 -14.60 -1.42 -13.01
CA ARG A 11 -14.27 -1.55 -11.60
C ARG A 11 -12.91 -0.91 -11.28
N ALA A 12 -11.90 -1.18 -12.10
CA ALA A 12 -10.57 -0.60 -11.96
C ALA A 12 -10.59 0.93 -12.07
N ALA A 13 -11.25 1.48 -13.10
CA ALA A 13 -11.39 2.93 -13.28
C ALA A 13 -12.06 3.61 -12.08
N VAL A 14 -13.09 2.99 -11.50
CA VAL A 14 -13.74 3.51 -10.30
C VAL A 14 -12.79 3.51 -9.09
N LEU A 15 -11.99 2.45 -8.90
CA LEU A 15 -11.03 2.36 -7.80
C LEU A 15 -9.92 3.40 -7.94
N GLU A 16 -9.37 3.59 -9.14
CA GLU A 16 -8.34 4.61 -9.42
C GLU A 16 -8.86 6.04 -9.16
N SER A 17 -10.08 6.34 -9.65
CA SER A 17 -10.76 7.61 -9.38
C SER A 17 -11.00 7.83 -7.88
N ALA A 18 -11.48 6.80 -7.18
CA ALA A 18 -11.73 6.87 -5.76
C ALA A 18 -10.43 7.09 -4.98
N GLU A 19 -9.36 6.34 -5.25
CA GLU A 19 -8.05 6.48 -4.61
C GLU A 19 -7.52 7.92 -4.75
N ARG A 20 -7.57 8.49 -5.95
CA ARG A 20 -7.12 9.85 -6.22
C ARG A 20 -7.94 10.89 -5.47
N LEU A 21 -9.26 10.86 -5.58
CA LEU A 21 -10.14 11.82 -4.92
C LEU A 21 -10.06 11.72 -3.38
N LEU A 22 -9.94 10.51 -2.85
CA LEU A 22 -9.79 10.28 -1.42
C LEU A 22 -8.44 10.76 -0.90
N THR A 23 -7.38 10.64 -1.67
CA THR A 23 -6.05 11.20 -1.34
C THR A 23 -6.10 12.72 -1.25
N GLU A 24 -6.81 13.37 -2.20
CA GLU A 24 -6.92 14.83 -2.25
C GLU A 24 -7.86 15.41 -1.18
N ARG A 25 -8.99 14.72 -0.90
CA ARG A 25 -10.12 15.29 -0.14
C ARG A 25 -10.56 14.47 1.07
N GLY A 26 -9.93 13.32 1.30
CA GLY A 26 -10.29 12.38 2.35
C GLY A 26 -11.66 11.73 2.14
N THR A 27 -12.18 11.08 3.18
CA THR A 27 -13.42 10.31 3.12
C THR A 27 -14.70 11.16 2.97
N ARG A 28 -14.58 12.48 2.84
CA ARG A 28 -15.74 13.39 2.56
C ARG A 28 -16.25 13.26 1.13
N VAL A 29 -15.45 12.68 0.22
CA VAL A 29 -15.85 12.44 -1.17
C VAL A 29 -17.10 11.56 -1.23
N SER A 30 -18.05 11.97 -2.09
CA SER A 30 -19.31 11.25 -2.31
C SER A 30 -19.16 10.21 -3.44
N VAL A 31 -20.02 9.19 -3.40
CA VAL A 31 -20.12 8.18 -4.47
C VAL A 31 -20.44 8.83 -5.83
N ALA A 32 -21.21 9.93 -5.83
CA ALA A 32 -21.56 10.65 -7.06
C ALA A 32 -20.34 11.34 -7.70
N GLU A 33 -19.47 11.95 -6.87
CA GLU A 33 -18.21 12.56 -7.35
C GLU A 33 -17.28 11.52 -7.93
N VAL A 34 -17.13 10.36 -7.27
CA VAL A 34 -16.31 9.25 -7.78
C VAL A 34 -16.87 8.73 -9.12
N ALA A 35 -18.20 8.55 -9.21
CA ALA A 35 -18.82 8.09 -10.45
C ALA A 35 -18.60 9.06 -11.61
N ALA A 36 -18.79 10.37 -11.35
CA ALA A 36 -18.57 11.41 -12.35
C ALA A 36 -17.12 11.44 -12.84
N ASP A 37 -16.17 11.34 -11.93
CA ASP A 37 -14.74 11.34 -12.23
C ASP A 37 -14.29 10.09 -12.98
N ALA A 38 -14.85 8.92 -12.63
CA ALA A 38 -14.60 7.65 -13.32
C ALA A 38 -15.34 7.53 -14.68
N GLY A 39 -16.14 8.51 -15.07
CA GLY A 39 -16.91 8.49 -16.32
C GLY A 39 -18.04 7.45 -16.34
N VAL A 40 -18.58 7.09 -15.17
CA VAL A 40 -19.68 6.12 -15.05
C VAL A 40 -20.92 6.76 -14.40
N SER A 41 -22.10 6.15 -14.59
CA SER A 41 -23.29 6.56 -13.85
C SER A 41 -23.19 6.16 -12.37
N LYS A 42 -23.82 6.93 -11.46
CA LYS A 42 -23.92 6.57 -10.04
C LYS A 42 -24.53 5.18 -9.83
N SER A 43 -25.54 4.81 -10.61
CA SER A 43 -26.14 3.46 -10.56
C SER A 43 -25.18 2.38 -11.05
N GLY A 44 -24.37 2.66 -12.08
CA GLY A 44 -23.31 1.78 -12.54
C GLY A 44 -22.25 1.53 -11.47
N LEU A 45 -21.80 2.58 -10.79
CA LEU A 45 -20.88 2.44 -9.67
C LEU A 45 -21.51 1.60 -8.54
N LEU A 46 -22.76 1.90 -8.14
CA LEU A 46 -23.44 1.17 -7.06
C LEU A 46 -23.71 -0.31 -7.41
N HIS A 47 -23.71 -0.67 -8.68
CA HIS A 47 -23.76 -2.07 -9.11
C HIS A 47 -22.45 -2.81 -8.77
N HIS A 48 -21.30 -2.14 -8.80
CA HIS A 48 -20.00 -2.69 -8.41
C HIS A 48 -19.72 -2.57 -6.90
N PHE A 49 -20.19 -1.50 -6.29
CA PHE A 49 -19.93 -1.18 -4.88
C PHE A 49 -21.24 -0.73 -4.25
N PRO A 50 -21.98 -1.61 -3.55
CA PRO A 50 -23.37 -1.35 -3.11
C PRO A 50 -23.52 -0.23 -2.07
N SER A 51 -22.41 0.22 -1.47
CA SER A 51 -22.39 1.33 -0.52
C SER A 51 -21.10 2.12 -0.61
N LYS A 52 -21.04 3.29 0.03
CA LYS A 52 -19.82 4.07 0.17
C LYS A 52 -18.76 3.28 0.95
N ASP A 53 -19.16 2.61 2.03
CA ASP A 53 -18.24 1.81 2.84
C ASP A 53 -17.66 0.64 2.03
N ALA A 54 -18.48 -0.04 1.22
CA ALA A 54 -18.01 -1.08 0.31
C ALA A 54 -16.99 -0.56 -0.72
N LEU A 55 -17.18 0.67 -1.23
CA LEU A 55 -16.20 1.31 -2.10
C LEU A 55 -14.91 1.62 -1.34
N LEU A 56 -15.01 2.20 -0.13
CA LEU A 56 -13.84 2.55 0.69
C LEU A 56 -13.01 1.32 1.07
N LEU A 57 -13.67 0.21 1.46
CA LEU A 57 -13.00 -1.05 1.75
C LEU A 57 -12.30 -1.61 0.52
N ALA A 58 -12.96 -1.56 -0.64
CA ALA A 58 -12.35 -2.01 -1.90
C ALA A 58 -11.15 -1.15 -2.32
N VAL A 59 -11.15 0.15 -2.05
CA VAL A 59 -9.99 1.02 -2.26
C VAL A 59 -8.84 0.63 -1.33
N ALA A 60 -9.13 0.32 -0.06
CA ALA A 60 -8.10 -0.16 0.87
C ALA A 60 -7.48 -1.48 0.40
N GLU A 61 -8.29 -2.48 0.06
CA GLU A 61 -7.82 -3.76 -0.47
C GLU A 61 -6.96 -3.56 -1.74
N HIS A 62 -7.41 -2.70 -2.65
CA HIS A 62 -6.69 -2.39 -3.88
C HIS A 62 -5.34 -1.72 -3.60
N GLY A 63 -5.29 -0.76 -2.67
CA GLY A 63 -4.06 -0.08 -2.27
C GLY A 63 -3.04 -1.04 -1.66
N LEU A 64 -3.47 -1.90 -0.73
CA LEU A 64 -2.61 -2.91 -0.11
C LEU A 64 -2.10 -3.93 -1.13
N ALA A 65 -2.97 -4.43 -2.01
CA ALA A 65 -2.57 -5.35 -3.08
C ALA A 65 -1.58 -4.72 -4.07
N THR A 66 -1.79 -3.44 -4.43
CA THR A 66 -0.89 -2.69 -5.31
C THR A 66 0.47 -2.48 -4.66
N PHE A 67 0.50 -2.11 -3.38
CA PHE A 67 1.74 -2.00 -2.62
C PHE A 67 2.50 -3.32 -2.59
N LYS A 68 1.83 -4.43 -2.27
CA LYS A 68 2.45 -5.75 -2.29
C LYS A 68 3.02 -6.12 -3.66
N ALA A 69 2.26 -5.87 -4.72
CA ALA A 69 2.73 -6.11 -6.08
C ALA A 69 3.96 -5.25 -6.44
N GLU A 70 4.04 -4.02 -5.93
CA GLU A 70 5.20 -3.15 -6.11
C GLU A 70 6.43 -3.70 -5.38
N VAL A 71 6.29 -4.14 -4.14
CA VAL A 71 7.37 -4.81 -3.40
C VAL A 71 7.87 -6.05 -4.16
N LEU A 72 6.97 -6.90 -4.61
CA LEU A 72 7.33 -8.13 -5.32
C LEU A 72 8.05 -7.87 -6.66
N ARG A 73 7.79 -6.74 -7.32
CA ARG A 73 8.54 -6.32 -8.52
C ARG A 73 9.98 -5.93 -8.23
N HIS A 74 10.28 -5.49 -7.02
CA HIS A 74 11.64 -5.16 -6.57
C HIS A 74 12.41 -6.36 -6.01
N VAL A 75 11.79 -7.53 -5.92
CA VAL A 75 12.48 -8.77 -5.51
C VAL A 75 13.40 -9.22 -6.64
N ASP A 76 14.68 -9.36 -6.34
CA ASP A 76 15.63 -9.99 -7.27
C ASP A 76 15.40 -11.51 -7.24
N LEU A 77 14.84 -12.04 -8.33
CA LEU A 77 14.54 -13.47 -8.46
C LEU A 77 15.82 -14.33 -8.62
N ALA A 78 16.94 -13.74 -9.02
CA ALA A 78 18.23 -14.44 -9.10
C ALA A 78 18.90 -14.53 -7.73
N GLU A 79 18.47 -13.75 -6.76
CA GLU A 79 19.00 -13.77 -5.41
C GLU A 79 18.45 -14.95 -4.60
N ASN A 80 19.33 -15.85 -4.17
CA ASN A 80 18.98 -17.03 -3.37
C ASN A 80 19.41 -16.90 -1.89
N ARG A 81 19.55 -15.67 -1.38
CA ARG A 81 19.94 -15.40 0.01
C ARG A 81 18.70 -15.01 0.84
N PRO A 82 18.69 -15.34 2.14
CA PRO A 82 17.66 -14.85 3.06
C PRO A 82 17.53 -13.32 3.01
N GLY A 83 16.33 -12.79 3.24
CA GLY A 83 16.09 -11.37 3.34
C GLY A 83 15.81 -10.65 2.01
N LYS A 84 15.71 -11.36 0.89
CA LYS A 84 15.48 -10.74 -0.42
C LYS A 84 14.15 -9.97 -0.50
N VAL A 85 13.10 -10.49 0.13
CA VAL A 85 11.79 -9.81 0.17
C VAL A 85 11.85 -8.61 1.10
N LEU A 86 12.53 -8.72 2.23
CA LEU A 86 12.69 -7.61 3.16
C LEU A 86 13.51 -6.47 2.53
N ARG A 87 14.58 -6.79 1.78
CA ARG A 87 15.35 -5.79 1.02
C ARG A 87 14.50 -5.12 -0.05
N ALA A 88 13.66 -5.87 -0.76
CA ALA A 88 12.71 -5.31 -1.73
C ALA A 88 11.69 -4.38 -1.05
N TYR A 89 11.19 -4.76 0.12
CA TYR A 89 10.29 -3.95 0.94
C TYR A 89 10.92 -2.59 1.33
N VAL A 90 12.17 -2.63 1.85
CA VAL A 90 12.93 -1.43 2.17
C VAL A 90 13.14 -0.54 0.93
N ARG A 91 13.55 -1.12 -0.20
CA ARG A 91 13.74 -0.37 -1.46
C ARG A 91 12.45 0.29 -1.93
N THR A 92 11.31 -0.39 -1.79
CA THR A 92 10.00 0.14 -2.18
C THR A 92 9.60 1.31 -1.29
N LEU A 93 9.69 1.18 0.03
CA LEU A 93 9.28 2.22 0.97
C LEU A 93 10.25 3.40 1.04
N CYS A 94 11.55 3.14 0.97
CA CYS A 94 12.58 4.17 1.10
C CYS A 94 13.20 4.56 -0.25
N GLY A 95 12.66 4.08 -1.36
CA GLY A 95 13.13 4.35 -2.71
C GLY A 95 12.51 5.57 -3.38
N GLY A 96 11.67 6.32 -2.67
CA GLY A 96 11.05 7.56 -3.18
C GLY A 96 9.80 7.32 -4.04
N SER A 97 9.19 6.12 -4.05
CA SER A 97 7.88 5.92 -4.66
C SER A 97 6.79 6.61 -3.84
N PRO A 98 6.20 7.74 -4.30
CA PRO A 98 5.17 8.45 -3.53
C PRO A 98 3.96 7.56 -3.22
N ARG A 99 3.62 6.64 -4.13
CA ARG A 99 2.48 5.73 -3.97
C ARG A 99 2.74 4.68 -2.88
N ALA A 100 3.92 4.09 -2.85
CA ALA A 100 4.29 3.12 -1.83
C ALA A 100 4.38 3.78 -0.44
N MET A 101 4.99 4.95 -0.36
CA MET A 101 5.12 5.72 0.87
C MET A 101 3.76 6.18 1.40
N ALA A 102 2.80 6.49 0.52
CA ALA A 102 1.46 6.95 0.91
C ALA A 102 0.68 5.91 1.74
N VAL A 103 0.97 4.61 1.60
CA VAL A 103 0.33 3.55 2.40
C VAL A 103 0.62 3.71 3.89
N PHE A 104 1.83 4.16 4.23
CA PHE A 104 2.27 4.35 5.62
C PHE A 104 2.29 5.84 6.04
N SER A 105 2.11 6.74 5.11
CA SER A 105 1.98 8.17 5.41
C SER A 105 0.68 8.42 6.18
N PRO A 106 0.66 9.33 7.16
CA PRO A 106 -0.56 9.82 7.80
C PRO A 106 -1.39 10.67 6.83
N SER A 107 -1.53 10.21 5.59
CA SER A 107 -2.37 10.83 4.58
C SER A 107 -3.84 10.81 5.00
N THR A 108 -4.60 11.76 4.52
CA THR A 108 -6.05 11.86 4.76
C THR A 108 -6.80 10.61 4.31
N LEU A 109 -6.27 9.88 3.31
CA LEU A 109 -6.83 8.64 2.82
C LEU A 109 -6.81 7.55 3.90
N TRP A 110 -5.64 7.12 4.34
CA TRP A 110 -5.51 5.98 5.26
C TRP A 110 -6.08 6.29 6.65
N THR A 111 -5.88 7.51 7.16
CA THR A 111 -6.48 7.93 8.43
C THR A 111 -8.01 7.85 8.39
N GLY A 112 -8.63 8.24 7.26
CA GLY A 112 -10.07 8.12 7.09
C GLY A 112 -10.56 6.69 6.94
N LEU A 113 -9.78 5.83 6.27
CA LEU A 113 -10.15 4.42 6.04
C LEU A 113 -10.15 3.59 7.33
N THR A 114 -9.27 3.88 8.29
CA THR A 114 -9.22 3.15 9.57
C THR A 114 -10.52 3.23 10.36
N ALA A 115 -11.33 4.26 10.15
CA ALA A 115 -12.62 4.45 10.80
C ALA A 115 -13.79 3.73 10.09
N VAL A 116 -13.55 3.14 8.89
CA VAL A 116 -14.61 2.48 8.12
C VAL A 116 -14.95 1.12 8.74
N PRO A 117 -16.25 0.83 9.01
CA PRO A 117 -16.65 -0.49 9.47
C PRO A 117 -16.22 -1.59 8.52
N GLY A 118 -15.55 -2.64 9.03
CA GLY A 118 -15.03 -3.73 8.22
C GLY A 118 -13.53 -3.60 7.85
N MET A 119 -12.87 -2.47 8.16
CA MET A 119 -11.44 -2.30 7.87
C MET A 119 -10.54 -3.23 8.70
N GLY A 120 -10.92 -3.53 9.95
CA GLY A 120 -10.14 -4.40 10.84
C GLY A 120 -9.78 -5.76 10.24
N PRO A 121 -10.71 -6.54 9.70
CA PRO A 121 -10.42 -7.80 9.00
C PRO A 121 -9.46 -7.65 7.82
N ILE A 122 -9.56 -6.58 7.02
CA ILE A 122 -8.68 -6.33 5.87
C ILE A 122 -7.24 -6.09 6.33
N THR A 123 -7.04 -5.21 7.30
CA THR A 123 -5.71 -4.93 7.84
C THR A 123 -5.12 -6.12 8.58
N ALA A 124 -5.93 -6.92 9.27
CA ALA A 124 -5.49 -8.13 9.94
C ALA A 124 -5.01 -9.20 8.93
N ALA A 125 -5.75 -9.38 7.83
CA ALA A 125 -5.37 -10.29 6.76
C ALA A 125 -4.07 -9.87 6.07
N ASP A 126 -3.90 -8.59 5.75
CA ASP A 126 -2.67 -8.05 5.18
C ASP A 126 -1.47 -8.22 6.13
N ALA A 127 -1.66 -7.91 7.42
CA ALA A 127 -0.62 -8.07 8.42
C ALA A 127 -0.17 -9.54 8.58
N GLU A 128 -1.12 -10.49 8.52
CA GLU A 128 -0.82 -11.93 8.54
C GLU A 128 -0.06 -12.37 7.29
N ASP A 129 -0.50 -11.94 6.13
CA ASP A 129 0.13 -12.25 4.85
C ASP A 129 1.59 -11.76 4.81
N TRP A 130 1.88 -10.57 5.34
CA TRP A 130 3.25 -10.08 5.49
C TRP A 130 4.06 -10.87 6.53
N ARG A 131 3.46 -11.28 7.66
CA ARG A 131 4.14 -12.14 8.65
C ARG A 131 4.59 -13.45 8.01
N VAL A 132 3.70 -14.12 7.31
CA VAL A 132 4.00 -15.37 6.59
C VAL A 132 5.06 -15.14 5.51
N THR A 133 4.98 -14.04 4.78
CA THR A 133 5.93 -13.70 3.71
C THR A 133 7.34 -13.52 4.27
N PHE A 134 7.51 -12.74 5.35
CA PHE A 134 8.83 -12.51 5.96
C PHE A 134 9.36 -13.74 6.72
N ALA A 135 8.49 -14.55 7.31
CA ALA A 135 8.92 -15.82 7.92
C ALA A 135 9.56 -16.77 6.88
N ARG A 136 9.03 -16.79 5.66
CA ARG A 136 9.58 -17.57 4.54
C ARG A 136 10.83 -16.96 3.91
N ASP A 137 11.09 -15.69 4.14
CA ASP A 137 12.26 -14.97 3.62
C ASP A 137 13.56 -15.33 4.34
N GLY A 138 13.49 -16.02 5.49
CA GLY A 138 14.57 -16.75 6.13
C GLY A 138 15.50 -15.93 7.01
N LEU A 139 15.23 -14.66 7.28
CA LEU A 139 15.96 -13.88 8.28
C LEU A 139 15.39 -14.13 9.70
N PRO A 140 16.19 -13.93 10.77
CA PRO A 140 15.69 -13.94 12.13
C PRO A 140 14.50 -13.01 12.32
N GLU A 141 13.45 -13.48 12.99
CA GLU A 141 12.21 -12.74 13.18
C GLU A 141 12.42 -11.34 13.78
N ALA A 142 13.24 -11.25 14.83
CA ALA A 142 13.53 -9.96 15.48
C ALA A 142 14.15 -8.94 14.51
N ARG A 143 15.05 -9.39 13.63
CA ARG A 143 15.68 -8.56 12.60
C ARG A 143 14.64 -8.10 11.59
N SER A 144 13.82 -9.03 11.09
CA SER A 144 12.76 -8.71 10.14
C SER A 144 11.75 -7.70 10.70
N LEU A 145 11.36 -7.85 11.97
CA LEU A 145 10.47 -6.90 12.65
C LEU A 145 11.08 -5.50 12.75
N VAL A 146 12.35 -5.41 13.21
CA VAL A 146 13.02 -4.10 13.37
C VAL A 146 13.16 -3.40 12.02
N VAL A 147 13.68 -4.08 11.00
CA VAL A 147 13.91 -3.48 9.68
C VAL A 147 12.59 -3.10 9.01
N ARG A 148 11.57 -3.97 9.07
CA ARG A 148 10.25 -3.71 8.53
C ARG A 148 9.65 -2.44 9.13
N HIS A 149 9.49 -2.38 10.45
CA HIS A 149 8.83 -1.25 11.10
C HIS A 149 9.65 0.03 11.06
N ALA A 150 10.98 -0.06 11.00
CA ALA A 150 11.82 1.11 10.71
C ALA A 150 11.57 1.67 9.30
N ALA A 151 11.46 0.81 8.27
CA ALA A 151 11.14 1.25 6.91
C ALA A 151 9.75 1.91 6.82
N GLU A 152 8.74 1.33 7.50
CA GLU A 152 7.39 1.90 7.60
C GLU A 152 7.42 3.28 8.29
N GLY A 153 8.16 3.42 9.39
CA GLY A 153 8.34 4.69 10.09
C GLY A 153 9.05 5.75 9.26
N LEU A 154 10.07 5.37 8.49
CA LEU A 154 10.75 6.28 7.56
C LEU A 154 9.82 6.75 6.43
N ALA A 155 9.03 5.86 5.86
CA ALA A 155 8.03 6.21 4.85
C ALA A 155 6.99 7.20 5.41
N ALA A 156 6.52 6.97 6.64
CA ALA A 156 5.61 7.89 7.32
C ALA A 156 6.25 9.26 7.57
N ALA A 157 7.50 9.30 8.06
CA ALA A 157 8.23 10.54 8.34
C ALA A 157 8.53 11.34 7.06
N ALA A 158 8.89 10.68 5.97
CA ALA A 158 9.12 11.32 4.67
C ALA A 158 7.86 11.97 4.10
N GLY A 159 6.67 11.45 4.46
CA GLY A 159 5.38 12.06 4.13
C GLY A 159 5.03 13.31 4.95
N MET A 160 5.88 13.71 5.91
CA MET A 160 5.64 14.84 6.83
C MET A 160 6.86 15.77 6.89
N PRO A 161 7.15 16.57 5.86
CA PRO A 161 8.25 17.54 5.92
C PRO A 161 8.04 18.52 7.09
N PRO A 162 9.11 18.95 7.82
CA PRO A 162 10.54 18.73 7.54
C PRO A 162 11.19 17.60 8.36
N TYR A 163 10.42 16.59 8.84
CA TYR A 163 10.94 15.58 9.78
C TYR A 163 12.00 14.66 9.19
N LEU A 164 12.01 14.49 7.86
CA LEU A 164 12.98 13.65 7.17
C LEU A 164 13.23 14.24 5.77
N ASP A 165 14.49 14.52 5.45
CA ASP A 165 14.88 14.94 4.11
C ASP A 165 15.30 13.74 3.23
N GLU A 166 15.48 13.99 1.91
CA GLU A 166 15.85 12.94 0.95
C GLU A 166 17.22 12.32 1.25
N ARG A 167 18.18 13.10 1.75
CA ARG A 167 19.51 12.62 2.12
C ARG A 167 19.43 11.72 3.35
N GLU A 168 18.70 12.14 4.37
CA GLU A 168 18.48 11.34 5.59
C GLU A 168 17.75 10.04 5.28
N LEU A 169 16.72 10.08 4.42
CA LEU A 169 16.02 8.90 3.94
C LEU A 169 16.97 7.93 3.22
N ALA A 170 17.87 8.44 2.35
CA ALA A 170 18.83 7.61 1.65
C ALA A 170 19.83 6.94 2.62
N VAL A 171 20.36 7.69 3.58
CA VAL A 171 21.27 7.15 4.61
C VAL A 171 20.58 6.06 5.44
N ALA A 172 19.34 6.31 5.88
CA ALA A 172 18.58 5.35 6.67
C ALA A 172 18.21 4.09 5.85
N ARG A 173 17.83 4.26 4.58
CA ARG A 173 17.61 3.15 3.65
C ARG A 173 18.83 2.24 3.54
N ASP A 174 20.01 2.82 3.31
CA ASP A 174 21.24 2.05 3.12
C ASP A 174 21.61 1.28 4.41
N ALA A 175 21.39 1.89 5.59
CA ALA A 175 21.54 1.21 6.87
C ALA A 175 20.56 0.04 7.03
N LEU A 176 19.28 0.22 6.68
CA LEU A 176 18.28 -0.85 6.74
C LEU A 176 18.58 -1.99 5.75
N LEU A 177 19.08 -1.67 4.55
CA LEU A 177 19.51 -2.69 3.59
C LEU A 177 20.69 -3.51 4.14
N ALA A 178 21.67 -2.87 4.79
CA ALA A 178 22.78 -3.58 5.45
C ALA A 178 22.27 -4.49 6.60
N LEU A 179 21.30 -4.04 7.40
CA LEU A 179 20.67 -4.86 8.45
C LEU A 179 19.84 -6.03 7.87
N ALA A 180 19.36 -5.92 6.64
CA ALA A 180 18.61 -6.97 5.95
C ALA A 180 19.51 -7.98 5.22
N GLU A 181 20.84 -7.85 5.28
CA GLU A 181 21.76 -8.87 4.78
C GLU A 181 21.86 -10.04 5.78
N PRO A 182 21.92 -11.30 5.31
CA PRO A 182 22.16 -12.43 6.20
C PRO A 182 23.55 -12.34 6.84
N ASP A 183 23.70 -12.94 8.03
CA ASP A 183 25.01 -13.10 8.65
C ASP A 183 25.89 -13.99 7.75
N ALA A 184 27.18 -13.68 7.66
CA ALA A 184 28.15 -14.41 6.85
C ALA A 184 28.41 -15.82 7.40
#